data_8210060384a8f74142bdb3c0f3adb116
#
_entry.id   8210060384a8f74142bdb3c0f3adb116
#
_cell.length_a   1.000
_cell.length_b   1.000
_cell.length_c   1.000
_cell.angle_alpha   90.00
_cell.angle_beta   90.00
_cell.angle_gamma   90.00
#
_symmetry.space_group_name_H-M   'P 1'
#
loop_
_entity.id
_entity.type
_entity.pdbx_description
1 polymer ?
#
loop_
_entity_poly.entity_id
_entity_poly.type
_entity_poly.pdbx_seq_one_letter_code
_entity_poly.pdbx_strand_id
1 'polypeptide(L)'
;MSKKDSDSQRSFMSFMYRGKEIFKPLNTGWIDERVATVREWVANVYFYTKNGKTIMIDAGYNYERLEEKMGWLDISPSSIEEILLTHLDTDHVGAVEKDSEGIFKSAKLYIGETESKYLTGELRRRVLFKLYKLPKVDIENEIELLQDGDIFYIGDIKVEAILVPGHTLGHLVYLIDDAYLFTGDTIWFGSDGGYSFLNSLAEDNALSIRSLERLKKLLKERGLSPKIISGHTGWTDDLEFAFRHRDKICNSMKKQKPHDPTAPYDGYDEREDTEERARDKRLPKAWDYENL
;
A
#
# COMPACT_ATOMS: atom_id res chain seq x y z
N MET A 1 5.10 -15.84 10.95
CA MET A 1 4.20 -15.29 12.01
C MET A 1 3.16 -16.37 12.33
N SER A 2 2.73 -16.58 13.54
CA SER A 2 1.63 -17.53 13.76
C SER A 2 0.32 -16.91 13.29
N LYS A 3 -0.64 -17.73 12.83
CA LYS A 3 -2.01 -17.28 12.48
C LYS A 3 -2.61 -16.41 13.59
N LYS A 4 -2.32 -16.75 14.84
CA LYS A 4 -2.75 -15.99 16.02
C LYS A 4 -2.15 -14.57 16.11
N ASP A 5 -0.90 -14.39 15.66
CA ASP A 5 -0.25 -13.06 15.67
C ASP A 5 -0.78 -12.18 14.54
N SER A 6 -1.05 -12.77 13.38
CA SER A 6 -1.71 -12.12 12.24
C SER A 6 -3.12 -11.65 12.62
N ASP A 7 -3.91 -12.53 13.24
CA ASP A 7 -5.28 -12.21 13.68
C ASP A 7 -5.30 -11.12 14.76
N SER A 8 -4.33 -11.15 15.68
CA SER A 8 -4.19 -10.10 16.70
C SER A 8 -3.88 -8.73 16.08
N GLN A 9 -3.03 -8.69 15.07
CA GLN A 9 -2.71 -7.45 14.38
C GLN A 9 -3.90 -6.93 13.55
N ARG A 10 -4.57 -7.81 12.81
CA ARG A 10 -5.82 -7.48 12.07
C ARG A 10 -6.86 -6.89 13.00
N SER A 11 -7.04 -7.53 14.14
CA SER A 11 -7.97 -7.12 15.17
C SER A 11 -7.63 -5.73 15.75
N PHE A 12 -6.35 -5.48 16.03
CA PHE A 12 -5.89 -4.18 16.52
C PHE A 12 -6.10 -3.08 15.47
N MET A 13 -5.74 -3.32 14.22
CA MET A 13 -5.93 -2.37 13.12
C MET A 13 -7.42 -2.09 12.89
N SER A 14 -8.27 -3.13 12.90
CA SER A 14 -9.73 -2.99 12.80
C SER A 14 -10.30 -2.11 13.92
N PHE A 15 -9.85 -2.30 15.15
CA PHE A 15 -10.28 -1.47 16.29
C PHE A 15 -9.84 -0.01 16.14
N MET A 16 -8.60 0.23 15.72
CA MET A 16 -8.04 1.58 15.59
C MET A 16 -8.71 2.42 14.50
N TYR A 17 -9.14 1.79 13.40
CA TYR A 17 -9.65 2.51 12.23
C TYR A 17 -11.15 2.38 12.02
N ARG A 18 -11.84 1.51 12.77
CA ARG A 18 -13.27 1.32 12.66
C ARG A 18 -14.03 2.64 12.91
N GLY A 19 -14.79 3.06 11.90
CA GLY A 19 -15.66 4.22 11.97
C GLY A 19 -14.97 5.59 11.95
N LYS A 20 -13.66 5.66 11.72
CA LYS A 20 -12.93 6.94 11.68
C LYS A 20 -12.82 7.57 10.31
N GLU A 21 -13.19 6.87 9.26
CA GLU A 21 -13.10 7.36 7.86
C GLU A 21 -11.75 8.02 7.49
N ILE A 22 -10.65 7.49 8.07
CA ILE A 22 -9.31 8.02 7.83
C ILE A 22 -8.80 7.62 6.45
N PHE A 23 -9.18 6.42 6.04
CA PHE A 23 -8.82 5.84 4.76
C PHE A 23 -10.03 5.82 3.84
N LYS A 24 -9.79 6.16 2.60
CA LYS A 24 -10.75 6.02 1.51
C LYS A 24 -10.06 5.38 0.31
N PRO A 25 -9.81 4.07 0.39
CA PRO A 25 -9.27 3.34 -0.75
C PRO A 25 -10.26 3.37 -1.90
N LEU A 26 -9.73 3.29 -3.10
CA LEU A 26 -10.52 3.14 -4.32
C LEU A 26 -11.29 1.82 -4.29
N ASN A 27 -12.48 1.80 -4.84
CA ASN A 27 -13.19 0.55 -5.11
C ASN A 27 -12.47 -0.28 -6.17
N THR A 28 -12.73 -1.58 -6.18
CA THR A 28 -12.18 -2.49 -7.17
C THR A 28 -12.61 -2.08 -8.58
N GLY A 29 -11.65 -1.93 -9.48
CA GLY A 29 -11.90 -1.52 -10.86
C GLY A 29 -10.64 -1.08 -11.59
N TRP A 30 -10.80 -0.71 -12.85
CA TRP A 30 -9.74 -0.13 -13.67
C TRP A 30 -9.69 1.39 -13.47
N ILE A 31 -8.53 1.93 -13.11
CA ILE A 31 -8.26 3.36 -13.00
C ILE A 31 -8.10 3.97 -14.40
N ASP A 32 -7.40 3.25 -15.25
CA ASP A 32 -7.20 3.57 -16.66
C ASP A 32 -6.86 2.28 -17.45
N GLU A 33 -6.41 2.41 -18.68
CA GLU A 33 -6.11 1.28 -19.57
C GLU A 33 -4.96 0.38 -19.09
N ARG A 34 -4.16 0.83 -18.11
CA ARG A 34 -2.97 0.12 -17.62
C ARG A 34 -3.05 -0.27 -16.16
N VAL A 35 -3.76 0.48 -15.35
CA VAL A 35 -3.78 0.30 -13.91
C VAL A 35 -5.16 -0.14 -13.45
N ALA A 36 -5.21 -1.30 -12.83
CA ALA A 36 -6.36 -1.78 -12.07
C ALA A 36 -6.05 -1.73 -10.57
N THR A 37 -7.09 -1.71 -9.76
CA THR A 37 -6.98 -1.78 -8.31
C THR A 37 -7.99 -2.76 -7.73
N VAL A 38 -7.59 -3.42 -6.65
CA VAL A 38 -8.48 -4.17 -5.78
C VAL A 38 -8.50 -3.50 -4.41
N ARG A 39 -9.69 -3.25 -3.90
CA ARG A 39 -9.87 -2.77 -2.53
C ARG A 39 -9.79 -3.94 -1.56
N GLU A 40 -8.82 -3.88 -0.68
CA GLU A 40 -8.62 -4.82 0.41
C GLU A 40 -8.77 -4.13 1.75
N TRP A 41 -10.02 -3.95 2.17
CA TRP A 41 -10.44 -3.29 3.40
C TRP A 41 -10.03 -1.80 3.45
N VAL A 42 -8.89 -1.45 4.06
CA VAL A 42 -8.40 -0.07 4.20
C VAL A 42 -7.31 0.27 3.20
N ALA A 43 -6.82 -0.70 2.44
CA ALA A 43 -5.73 -0.55 1.47
C ALA A 43 -6.20 -0.91 0.06
N ASN A 44 -5.41 -0.50 -0.91
CA ASN A 44 -5.52 -0.94 -2.29
C ASN A 44 -4.32 -1.79 -2.68
N VAL A 45 -4.60 -2.87 -3.39
CA VAL A 45 -3.62 -3.60 -4.20
C VAL A 45 -3.72 -3.09 -5.63
N TYR A 46 -2.60 -2.88 -6.28
CA TYR A 46 -2.59 -2.39 -7.65
C TYR A 46 -1.99 -3.39 -8.62
N PHE A 47 -2.47 -3.34 -9.85
CA PHE A 47 -1.99 -4.16 -10.96
C PHE A 47 -1.63 -3.21 -12.10
N TYR A 48 -0.41 -3.31 -12.59
CA TYR A 48 0.03 -2.59 -13.78
C TYR A 48 0.20 -3.57 -14.92
N THR A 49 -0.51 -3.32 -16.03
CA THR A 49 -0.53 -4.19 -17.20
C THR A 49 0.03 -3.49 -18.44
N LYS A 50 0.94 -4.14 -19.14
CA LYS A 50 1.51 -3.68 -20.40
C LYS A 50 1.83 -4.87 -21.29
N ASN A 51 1.36 -4.82 -22.53
CA ASN A 51 1.64 -5.83 -23.55
C ASN A 51 1.40 -7.29 -23.08
N GLY A 52 0.34 -7.51 -22.31
CA GLY A 52 -0.03 -8.82 -21.80
C GLY A 52 0.74 -9.30 -20.56
N LYS A 53 1.71 -8.51 -20.05
CA LYS A 53 2.36 -8.76 -18.77
C LYS A 53 1.71 -7.91 -17.69
N THR A 54 1.40 -8.53 -16.56
CA THR A 54 0.84 -7.86 -15.37
C THR A 54 1.79 -8.03 -14.20
N ILE A 55 2.12 -6.94 -13.53
CA ILE A 55 2.82 -6.92 -12.25
C ILE A 55 1.88 -6.41 -11.17
N MET A 56 2.09 -6.88 -9.94
CA MET A 56 1.29 -6.49 -8.78
C MET A 56 2.10 -5.58 -7.87
N ILE A 57 1.48 -4.56 -7.30
CA ILE A 57 2.09 -3.65 -6.33
C ILE A 57 1.33 -3.79 -5.02
N ASP A 58 2.05 -4.19 -3.98
CA ASP A 58 1.57 -4.65 -2.69
C ASP A 58 0.66 -5.88 -2.78
N ALA A 59 0.37 -6.52 -1.66
CA ALA A 59 -0.33 -7.81 -1.62
C ALA A 59 -1.52 -7.81 -0.64
N GLY A 60 -2.01 -6.63 -0.29
CA GLY A 60 -3.22 -6.48 0.50
C GLY A 60 -3.19 -7.14 1.86
N TYR A 61 -4.38 -7.29 2.43
CA TYR A 61 -4.58 -7.72 3.80
C TYR A 61 -5.31 -9.07 3.90
N ASN A 62 -6.26 -9.35 2.98
CA ASN A 62 -7.06 -10.58 2.98
C ASN A 62 -7.05 -11.23 1.60
N TYR A 63 -6.19 -12.23 1.44
CA TYR A 63 -5.98 -12.93 0.17
C TYR A 63 -7.25 -13.60 -0.40
N GLU A 64 -8.19 -14.07 0.41
CA GLU A 64 -9.43 -14.67 -0.07
C GLU A 64 -10.28 -13.66 -0.85
N ARG A 65 -10.43 -12.46 -0.29
CA ARG A 65 -11.14 -11.37 -0.97
C ARG A 65 -10.35 -10.85 -2.17
N LEU A 66 -9.03 -10.82 -2.09
CA LEU A 66 -8.18 -10.39 -3.18
C LEU A 66 -8.37 -11.27 -4.40
N GLU A 67 -8.35 -12.61 -4.24
CA GLU A 67 -8.57 -13.54 -5.34
C GLU A 67 -9.95 -13.34 -5.99
N GLU A 68 -11.01 -13.27 -5.18
CA GLU A 68 -12.39 -13.01 -5.66
C GLU A 68 -12.45 -11.73 -6.51
N LYS A 69 -11.88 -10.63 -6.01
CA LYS A 69 -11.94 -9.33 -6.67
C LYS A 69 -11.01 -9.21 -7.87
N MET A 70 -9.89 -9.94 -7.90
CA MET A 70 -9.09 -10.10 -9.11
C MET A 70 -9.91 -10.74 -10.24
N GLY A 71 -10.78 -11.70 -9.90
CA GLY A 71 -11.71 -12.29 -10.85
C GLY A 71 -12.69 -11.27 -11.47
N TRP A 72 -13.07 -10.22 -10.76
CA TRP A 72 -13.91 -9.15 -11.32
C TRP A 72 -13.20 -8.31 -12.38
N LEU A 73 -11.86 -8.34 -12.37
CA LEU A 73 -10.98 -7.60 -13.29
C LEU A 73 -10.46 -8.48 -14.42
N ASP A 74 -10.88 -9.74 -14.48
CA ASP A 74 -10.34 -10.78 -15.37
C ASP A 74 -8.80 -10.99 -15.19
N ILE A 75 -8.28 -10.74 -13.98
CA ILE A 75 -6.88 -10.98 -13.63
C ILE A 75 -6.79 -12.30 -12.86
N SER A 76 -6.06 -13.27 -13.42
CA SER A 76 -5.81 -14.54 -12.72
C SER A 76 -4.65 -14.40 -11.74
N PRO A 77 -4.75 -14.86 -10.49
CA PRO A 77 -3.61 -14.93 -9.56
C PRO A 77 -2.41 -15.67 -10.15
N SER A 78 -2.63 -16.71 -10.94
CA SER A 78 -1.57 -17.49 -11.58
C SER A 78 -0.80 -16.74 -12.67
N SER A 79 -1.30 -15.60 -13.15
CA SER A 79 -0.60 -14.73 -14.10
C SER A 79 0.36 -13.75 -13.42
N ILE A 80 0.31 -13.64 -12.10
CA ILE A 80 1.18 -12.76 -11.32
C ILE A 80 2.46 -13.51 -10.97
N GLU A 81 3.52 -13.18 -11.67
CA GLU A 81 4.84 -13.77 -11.46
C GLU A 81 5.75 -12.84 -10.64
N GLU A 82 5.46 -11.54 -10.61
CA GLU A 82 6.24 -10.51 -9.91
C GLU A 82 5.36 -9.58 -9.08
N ILE A 83 5.79 -9.35 -7.85
CA ILE A 83 5.12 -8.47 -6.87
C ILE A 83 6.14 -7.47 -6.32
N LEU A 84 5.83 -6.18 -6.45
CA LEU A 84 6.61 -5.08 -5.90
C LEU A 84 6.02 -4.69 -4.54
N LEU A 85 6.73 -4.94 -3.46
CA LEU A 85 6.29 -4.57 -2.11
C LEU A 85 6.85 -3.21 -1.73
N THR A 86 5.98 -2.27 -1.41
CA THR A 86 6.41 -0.94 -0.95
C THR A 86 7.03 -1.01 0.44
N HIS A 87 6.45 -1.80 1.33
CA HIS A 87 6.91 -2.06 2.69
C HIS A 87 6.25 -3.33 3.26
N LEU A 88 6.53 -3.64 4.52
CA LEU A 88 6.16 -4.91 5.14
C LEU A 88 5.06 -4.79 6.23
N ASP A 89 4.23 -3.76 6.19
CA ASP A 89 3.03 -3.74 7.04
C ASP A 89 1.98 -4.74 6.49
N THR A 90 1.19 -5.34 7.37
CA THR A 90 0.35 -6.51 7.05
C THR A 90 -0.74 -6.25 6.02
N ASP A 91 -1.17 -5.02 5.88
CA ASP A 91 -2.13 -4.61 4.85
C ASP A 91 -1.49 -4.40 3.46
N HIS A 92 -0.19 -4.64 3.35
CA HIS A 92 0.58 -4.61 2.11
C HIS A 92 1.23 -5.95 1.74
N VAL A 93 1.26 -6.92 2.66
CA VAL A 93 1.91 -8.22 2.44
C VAL A 93 1.03 -9.42 2.75
N GLY A 94 -0.23 -9.22 3.12
CA GLY A 94 -1.08 -10.28 3.64
C GLY A 94 -1.21 -11.51 2.75
N ALA A 95 -1.29 -11.33 1.43
CA ALA A 95 -1.44 -12.44 0.49
C ALA A 95 -0.13 -13.20 0.19
N VAL A 96 1.02 -12.70 0.62
CA VAL A 96 2.35 -13.36 0.47
C VAL A 96 2.93 -13.82 1.80
N GLU A 97 2.24 -13.60 2.90
CA GLU A 97 2.65 -14.18 4.19
C GLU A 97 2.61 -15.73 4.14
N LYS A 98 3.54 -16.35 4.80
CA LYS A 98 3.69 -17.82 4.87
C LYS A 98 2.41 -18.55 5.25
N ASP A 99 1.62 -17.97 6.16
CA ASP A 99 0.36 -18.54 6.63
C ASP A 99 -0.85 -18.19 5.73
N SER A 100 -0.63 -17.50 4.60
CA SER A 100 -1.65 -17.27 3.56
C SER A 100 -1.95 -18.59 2.82
N GLU A 101 -3.04 -18.64 2.05
CA GLU A 101 -3.36 -19.83 1.23
C GLU A 101 -2.40 -20.06 0.07
N GLY A 102 -1.43 -19.19 -0.11
CA GLY A 102 -0.33 -19.37 -1.06
C GLY A 102 -0.70 -19.15 -2.51
N ILE A 103 -1.72 -18.32 -2.80
CA ILE A 103 -2.12 -17.99 -4.18
C ILE A 103 -1.01 -17.35 -4.99
N PHE A 104 -0.03 -16.69 -4.34
CA PHE A 104 1.14 -16.08 -4.97
C PHE A 104 2.46 -16.76 -4.55
N LYS A 105 2.42 -18.02 -4.13
CA LYS A 105 3.60 -18.72 -3.59
C LYS A 105 4.78 -18.79 -4.55
N SER A 106 4.52 -18.81 -5.86
CA SER A 106 5.55 -18.87 -6.91
C SER A 106 6.00 -17.49 -7.41
N ALA A 107 5.33 -16.42 -6.98
CA ALA A 107 5.70 -15.07 -7.41
C ALA A 107 7.02 -14.65 -6.78
N LYS A 108 7.87 -13.97 -7.56
CA LYS A 108 9.06 -13.31 -7.08
C LYS A 108 8.70 -11.97 -6.46
N LEU A 109 9.23 -11.68 -5.28
CA LEU A 109 8.98 -10.44 -4.56
C LEU A 109 10.17 -9.49 -4.70
N TYR A 110 9.89 -8.23 -4.86
CA TYR A 110 10.87 -7.15 -4.86
C TYR A 110 10.63 -6.27 -3.66
N ILE A 111 11.63 -6.08 -2.81
CA ILE A 111 11.54 -5.25 -1.59
C ILE A 111 12.83 -4.45 -1.37
N GLY A 112 12.74 -3.36 -0.61
CA GLY A 112 13.91 -2.60 -0.22
C GLY A 112 14.90 -3.42 0.63
N GLU A 113 16.21 -3.29 0.36
CA GLU A 113 17.25 -3.94 1.16
C GLU A 113 17.12 -3.56 2.65
N THR A 114 16.84 -2.28 2.95
CA THR A 114 16.61 -1.85 4.33
C THR A 114 15.32 -2.43 4.90
N GLU A 115 14.27 -2.57 4.09
CA GLU A 115 13.00 -3.15 4.50
C GLU A 115 13.12 -4.63 4.86
N SER A 116 13.97 -5.38 4.12
CA SER A 116 14.20 -6.80 4.41
C SER A 116 14.72 -7.08 5.82
N LYS A 117 15.32 -6.09 6.47
CA LYS A 117 15.82 -6.19 7.85
C LYS A 117 14.71 -6.38 8.89
N TYR A 118 13.47 -6.03 8.54
CA TYR A 118 12.31 -6.39 9.38
C TYR A 118 12.00 -7.88 9.29
N LEU A 119 12.24 -8.54 8.13
CA LEU A 119 12.10 -9.99 7.96
C LEU A 119 13.14 -10.75 8.76
N THR A 120 14.38 -10.27 8.81
CA THR A 120 15.44 -10.92 9.60
C THR A 120 15.33 -10.64 11.10
N GLY A 121 14.59 -9.59 11.47
CA GLY A 121 14.46 -9.10 12.84
C GLY A 121 15.62 -8.21 13.30
N GLU A 122 16.53 -7.83 12.40
CA GLU A 122 17.55 -6.80 12.65
C GLU A 122 16.89 -5.44 12.93
N LEU A 123 15.86 -5.09 12.18
CA LEU A 123 14.95 -3.98 12.48
C LEU A 123 13.65 -4.48 13.12
N ARG A 124 12.99 -3.61 13.86
CA ARG A 124 11.73 -3.91 14.55
C ARG A 124 10.71 -2.82 14.22
N ARG A 125 9.67 -3.19 13.49
CA ARG A 125 8.57 -2.28 13.16
C ARG A 125 7.86 -1.79 14.43
N ARG A 126 7.80 -0.47 14.61
CA ARG A 126 7.16 0.17 15.77
C ARG A 126 6.22 1.27 15.32
N VAL A 127 5.03 1.29 15.89
CA VAL A 127 3.97 2.27 15.62
C VAL A 127 3.50 2.93 16.91
N LEU A 128 2.53 3.84 16.81
CA LEU A 128 1.97 4.59 17.95
C LEU A 128 3.07 5.27 18.77
N PHE A 129 3.84 6.13 18.08
CA PHE A 129 4.99 6.84 18.69
C PHE A 129 6.05 5.89 19.26
N LYS A 130 6.27 4.76 18.58
CA LYS A 130 7.21 3.69 18.96
C LYS A 130 6.81 2.91 20.24
N LEU A 131 5.60 3.11 20.73
CA LEU A 131 5.11 2.41 21.93
C LEU A 131 4.66 0.98 21.63
N TYR A 132 4.13 0.72 20.42
CA TYR A 132 3.65 -0.59 20.03
C TYR A 132 4.57 -1.22 18.98
N LYS A 133 4.94 -2.47 19.21
CA LYS A 133 5.77 -3.27 18.30
C LYS A 133 4.87 -4.19 17.49
N LEU A 134 4.93 -4.06 16.17
CA LEU A 134 4.22 -4.96 15.29
C LEU A 134 4.89 -6.35 15.24
N PRO A 135 4.12 -7.42 15.02
CA PRO A 135 4.67 -8.75 14.78
C PRO A 135 5.56 -8.75 13.52
N LYS A 136 6.45 -9.72 13.49
CA LYS A 136 7.31 -9.95 12.34
C LYS A 136 6.52 -10.70 11.27
N VAL A 137 6.62 -10.21 10.04
CA VAL A 137 6.12 -10.91 8.84
C VAL A 137 7.04 -12.08 8.52
N ASP A 138 6.49 -13.19 8.03
CA ASP A 138 7.23 -14.36 7.57
C ASP A 138 6.85 -14.65 6.10
N ILE A 139 7.84 -14.69 5.22
CA ILE A 139 7.68 -14.84 3.76
C ILE A 139 8.60 -15.97 3.29
N GLU A 140 8.07 -16.86 2.44
CA GLU A 140 8.82 -17.99 1.85
C GLU A 140 9.15 -17.80 0.36
N ASN A 141 8.60 -16.79 -0.28
CA ASN A 141 8.85 -16.47 -1.69
C ASN A 141 10.32 -16.14 -1.97
N GLU A 142 10.75 -16.30 -3.22
CA GLU A 142 12.00 -15.72 -3.69
C GLU A 142 11.94 -14.20 -3.57
N ILE A 143 12.98 -13.58 -3.01
CA ILE A 143 13.06 -12.14 -2.77
C ILE A 143 14.25 -11.56 -3.51
N GLU A 144 14.00 -10.51 -4.32
CA GLU A 144 15.01 -9.62 -4.86
C GLU A 144 15.10 -8.37 -3.99
N LEU A 145 16.31 -8.01 -3.58
CA LEU A 145 16.56 -6.83 -2.75
C LEU A 145 16.93 -5.64 -3.63
N LEU A 146 16.23 -4.52 -3.40
CA LEU A 146 16.41 -3.29 -4.17
C LEU A 146 17.03 -2.19 -3.32
N GLN A 147 17.86 -1.38 -3.99
CA GLN A 147 18.46 -0.17 -3.43
C GLN A 147 17.81 1.09 -4.02
N ASP A 148 18.07 2.24 -3.38
CA ASP A 148 17.58 3.55 -3.85
C ASP A 148 18.12 3.86 -5.25
N GLY A 149 17.22 4.07 -6.20
CA GLY A 149 17.53 4.40 -7.58
C GLY A 149 17.77 3.21 -8.49
N ASP A 150 17.57 1.97 -8.03
CA ASP A 150 17.65 0.79 -8.89
C ASP A 150 16.61 0.86 -10.00
N ILE A 151 17.05 0.63 -11.22
CA ILE A 151 16.20 0.55 -12.42
C ILE A 151 16.33 -0.83 -13.01
N PHE A 152 15.21 -1.49 -13.19
CA PHE A 152 15.14 -2.82 -13.80
C PHE A 152 13.92 -2.94 -14.72
N TYR A 153 13.84 -4.07 -15.43
CA TYR A 153 12.75 -4.32 -16.36
C TYR A 153 12.10 -5.66 -16.07
N ILE A 154 10.78 -5.67 -16.07
CA ILE A 154 9.95 -6.88 -16.05
C ILE A 154 9.27 -6.98 -17.42
N GLY A 155 9.82 -7.82 -18.29
CA GLY A 155 9.48 -7.74 -19.70
C GLY A 155 9.89 -6.39 -20.29
N ASP A 156 8.92 -5.63 -20.81
CA ASP A 156 9.10 -4.27 -21.31
C ASP A 156 8.60 -3.17 -20.36
N ILE A 157 8.24 -3.55 -19.13
CA ILE A 157 7.85 -2.63 -18.05
C ILE A 157 9.12 -2.13 -17.35
N LYS A 158 9.40 -0.83 -17.47
CA LYS A 158 10.46 -0.18 -16.72
C LYS A 158 9.99 0.09 -15.29
N VAL A 159 10.78 -0.32 -14.31
CA VAL A 159 10.54 -0.06 -12.90
C VAL A 159 11.74 0.64 -12.30
N GLU A 160 11.53 1.75 -11.61
CA GLU A 160 12.53 2.40 -10.77
C GLU A 160 12.09 2.34 -9.31
N ALA A 161 12.96 1.82 -8.44
CA ALA A 161 12.76 1.78 -7.00
C ALA A 161 13.37 3.04 -6.37
N ILE A 162 12.57 3.82 -5.65
CA ILE A 162 13.03 5.05 -4.99
C ILE A 162 12.79 4.91 -3.49
N LEU A 163 13.84 5.01 -2.69
CA LEU A 163 13.74 4.91 -1.24
C LEU A 163 13.13 6.18 -0.66
N VAL A 164 11.99 6.04 0.03
CA VAL A 164 11.27 7.14 0.69
C VAL A 164 11.02 6.76 2.16
N PRO A 165 12.07 6.74 2.98
CA PRO A 165 11.98 6.26 4.35
C PRO A 165 11.23 7.22 5.26
N GLY A 166 10.59 6.65 6.30
CA GLY A 166 9.91 7.43 7.35
C GLY A 166 8.68 6.72 7.88
N HIS A 167 7.77 6.27 7.02
CA HIS A 167 6.70 5.34 7.42
C HIS A 167 7.31 4.05 7.96
N THR A 168 8.07 3.35 7.13
CA THR A 168 9.11 2.41 7.56
C THR A 168 10.49 2.97 7.15
N LEU A 169 11.58 2.38 7.67
CA LEU A 169 12.92 2.85 7.33
C LEU A 169 13.39 2.39 5.95
N GLY A 170 12.78 1.37 5.40
CA GLY A 170 13.10 0.80 4.09
C GLY A 170 12.02 0.99 3.03
N HIS A 171 11.00 1.84 3.30
CA HIS A 171 9.89 2.05 2.39
C HIS A 171 10.34 2.48 0.99
N LEU A 172 9.94 1.73 -0.04
CA LEU A 172 10.13 2.06 -1.45
C LEU A 172 8.85 2.63 -2.06
N VAL A 173 9.02 3.58 -2.97
CA VAL A 173 7.99 3.91 -3.96
C VAL A 173 8.47 3.43 -5.32
N TYR A 174 7.54 3.04 -6.18
CA TYR A 174 7.87 2.51 -7.51
C TYR A 174 7.39 3.46 -8.59
N LEU A 175 8.34 3.95 -9.39
CA LEU A 175 8.05 4.72 -10.60
C LEU A 175 8.06 3.77 -11.80
N ILE A 176 6.89 3.57 -12.42
CA ILE A 176 6.69 2.63 -13.51
C ILE A 176 6.52 3.38 -14.83
N ASP A 177 7.34 3.03 -15.84
CA ASP A 177 7.36 3.63 -17.17
C ASP A 177 7.44 5.17 -17.16
N ASP A 178 8.04 5.77 -16.13
CA ASP A 178 8.10 7.22 -15.87
C ASP A 178 6.72 7.92 -15.80
N ALA A 179 5.64 7.16 -15.78
CA ALA A 179 4.26 7.62 -15.91
C ALA A 179 3.38 7.35 -14.68
N TYR A 180 3.72 6.38 -13.85
CA TYR A 180 2.93 5.98 -12.68
C TYR A 180 3.83 5.86 -11.46
N LEU A 181 3.47 6.54 -10.37
CA LEU A 181 4.20 6.51 -9.11
C LEU A 181 3.33 5.87 -8.02
N PHE A 182 3.65 4.65 -7.62
CA PHE A 182 2.99 3.95 -6.53
C PHE A 182 3.71 4.28 -5.23
N THR A 183 3.02 4.96 -4.33
CA THR A 183 3.64 5.58 -3.15
C THR A 183 3.45 4.79 -1.86
N GLY A 184 2.65 3.72 -1.87
CA GLY A 184 2.31 3.01 -0.64
C GLY A 184 1.88 4.00 0.45
N ASP A 185 2.50 3.92 1.60
CA ASP A 185 2.18 4.67 2.81
C ASP A 185 3.07 5.91 3.05
N THR A 186 3.63 6.48 1.98
CA THR A 186 4.40 7.72 2.13
C THR A 186 3.55 8.97 2.02
N ILE A 187 2.46 8.92 1.22
CA ILE A 187 1.55 10.03 1.00
C ILE A 187 0.13 9.64 1.42
N TRP A 188 -0.49 10.48 2.21
CA TRP A 188 -1.92 10.44 2.50
C TRP A 188 -2.61 11.61 1.83
N PHE A 189 -3.57 11.37 0.93
CA PHE A 189 -4.32 12.42 0.28
C PHE A 189 -5.48 12.88 1.16
N GLY A 190 -5.41 14.14 1.58
CA GLY A 190 -6.55 14.87 2.12
C GLY A 190 -7.33 15.54 1.01
N SER A 191 -8.52 16.05 1.30
CA SER A 191 -9.37 16.80 0.35
C SER A 191 -8.74 18.09 -0.16
N ASP A 192 -7.69 18.58 0.50
CA ASP A 192 -6.98 19.82 0.21
C ASP A 192 -5.52 19.60 -0.27
N GLY A 193 -5.09 18.36 -0.42
CA GLY A 193 -3.75 18.00 -0.91
C GLY A 193 -3.11 16.85 -0.15
N GLY A 194 -1.97 16.39 -0.67
CA GLY A 194 -1.20 15.30 -0.07
C GLY A 194 -0.35 15.76 1.12
N TYR A 195 -0.36 14.94 2.14
CA TYR A 195 0.39 15.06 3.40
C TYR A 195 1.40 13.93 3.52
N SER A 196 2.41 14.11 4.35
CA SER A 196 3.14 12.97 4.89
C SER A 196 2.20 12.07 5.67
N PHE A 197 2.41 10.75 5.60
CA PHE A 197 1.47 9.76 6.14
C PHE A 197 1.21 9.92 7.64
N LEU A 198 0.25 9.17 8.17
CA LEU A 198 -0.23 9.28 9.56
C LEU A 198 0.92 9.22 10.58
N ASN A 199 1.00 10.22 11.44
CA ASN A 199 2.08 10.36 12.40
C ASN A 199 2.17 9.22 13.43
N SER A 200 1.04 8.59 13.75
CA SER A 200 0.98 7.47 14.69
C SER A 200 1.50 6.16 14.11
N LEU A 201 1.55 6.04 12.79
CA LEU A 201 1.99 4.84 12.07
C LEU A 201 3.41 4.95 11.52
N ALA A 202 3.92 6.16 11.35
CA ALA A 202 5.29 6.38 10.87
C ALA A 202 6.32 6.13 11.99
N GLU A 203 7.46 5.54 11.62
CA GLU A 203 8.59 5.35 12.54
C GLU A 203 9.40 6.62 12.75
N ASP A 204 9.55 7.44 11.70
CA ASP A 204 10.23 8.73 11.77
C ASP A 204 9.53 9.77 10.89
N ASN A 205 8.72 10.58 11.54
CA ASN A 205 7.94 11.62 10.88
C ASN A 205 8.80 12.71 10.23
N ALA A 206 9.93 13.08 10.85
CA ALA A 206 10.82 14.08 10.29
C ALA A 206 11.55 13.55 9.05
N LEU A 207 11.88 12.28 9.06
CA LEU A 207 12.44 11.60 7.90
C LEU A 207 11.43 11.50 6.76
N SER A 208 10.16 11.15 7.05
CA SER A 208 9.07 11.12 6.06
C SER A 208 8.96 12.46 5.30
N ILE A 209 8.96 13.58 6.03
CA ILE A 209 8.89 14.92 5.44
C ILE A 209 10.10 15.17 4.51
N ARG A 210 11.31 14.92 4.99
CA ARG A 210 12.53 15.10 4.18
C ARG A 210 12.54 14.22 2.94
N SER A 211 12.06 12.99 3.07
CA SER A 211 11.99 12.03 1.96
C SER A 211 11.00 12.48 0.89
N LEU A 212 9.83 13.01 1.28
CA LEU A 212 8.86 13.58 0.34
C LEU A 212 9.36 14.86 -0.34
N GLU A 213 10.11 15.70 0.38
CA GLU A 213 10.79 16.86 -0.23
C GLU A 213 11.77 16.40 -1.31
N ARG A 214 12.59 15.39 -1.00
CA ARG A 214 13.53 14.79 -1.95
C ARG A 214 12.81 14.21 -3.16
N LEU A 215 11.75 13.44 -2.95
CA LEU A 215 10.96 12.81 -4.03
C LEU A 215 10.36 13.86 -4.96
N LYS A 216 9.71 14.90 -4.42
CA LYS A 216 9.16 15.99 -5.23
C LYS A 216 10.24 16.69 -6.06
N LYS A 217 11.38 16.98 -5.43
CA LYS A 217 12.52 17.61 -6.11
C LYS A 217 13.03 16.74 -7.26
N LEU A 218 13.21 15.43 -7.03
CA LEU A 218 13.65 14.47 -8.02
C LEU A 218 12.73 14.45 -9.25
N LEU A 219 11.42 14.37 -9.04
CA LEU A 219 10.44 14.38 -10.13
C LEU A 219 10.50 15.68 -10.93
N LYS A 220 10.58 16.82 -10.25
CA LYS A 220 10.68 18.13 -10.93
C LYS A 220 11.97 18.30 -11.73
N GLU A 221 13.12 17.91 -11.18
CA GLU A 221 14.41 17.98 -11.87
C GLU A 221 14.46 17.11 -13.11
N ARG A 222 13.73 16.01 -13.12
CA ARG A 222 13.57 15.12 -14.29
C ARG A 222 12.45 15.55 -15.25
N GLY A 223 11.67 16.58 -14.92
CA GLY A 223 10.52 17.01 -15.71
C GLY A 223 9.39 15.98 -15.75
N LEU A 224 9.25 15.13 -14.72
CA LEU A 224 8.26 14.07 -14.64
C LEU A 224 7.02 14.53 -13.88
N SER A 225 5.86 14.15 -14.39
CA SER A 225 4.54 14.35 -13.75
C SER A 225 3.72 13.06 -13.85
N PRO A 226 4.14 12.01 -13.11
CA PRO A 226 3.44 10.74 -13.15
C PRO A 226 2.08 10.83 -12.48
N LYS A 227 1.17 9.90 -12.79
CA LYS A 227 0.00 9.61 -11.97
C LYS A 227 0.48 9.10 -10.61
N ILE A 228 0.14 9.80 -9.53
CA ILE A 228 0.59 9.49 -8.17
C ILE A 228 -0.52 8.75 -7.44
N ILE A 229 -0.21 7.55 -6.98
CA ILE A 229 -1.18 6.57 -6.49
C ILE A 229 -0.78 6.19 -5.06
N SER A 230 -1.70 6.42 -4.10
CA SER A 230 -1.51 6.12 -2.67
C SER A 230 -2.05 4.75 -2.31
N GLY A 231 -1.48 4.12 -1.29
CA GLY A 231 -1.97 2.83 -0.77
C GLY A 231 -3.38 2.88 -0.16
N HIS A 232 -3.86 4.05 0.28
CA HIS A 232 -5.08 4.16 1.11
C HIS A 232 -6.07 5.25 0.71
N THR A 233 -5.72 6.15 -0.20
CA THR A 233 -6.53 7.36 -0.42
C THR A 233 -6.63 7.80 -1.88
N GLY A 234 -6.59 6.84 -2.81
CA GLY A 234 -6.79 7.11 -4.23
C GLY A 234 -5.54 7.63 -4.96
N TRP A 235 -5.75 8.44 -5.99
CA TRP A 235 -4.70 8.93 -6.88
C TRP A 235 -4.94 10.36 -7.36
N THR A 236 -3.91 10.96 -7.98
CA THR A 236 -4.01 12.27 -8.64
C THR A 236 -2.98 12.38 -9.76
N ASP A 237 -3.31 13.12 -10.82
CA ASP A 237 -2.36 13.54 -11.88
C ASP A 237 -1.73 14.92 -11.57
N ASP A 238 -2.17 15.59 -10.49
CA ASP A 238 -1.66 16.90 -10.09
C ASP A 238 -0.50 16.75 -9.11
N LEU A 239 0.72 16.92 -9.62
CA LEU A 239 1.95 16.87 -8.82
C LEU A 239 1.94 17.91 -7.67
N GLU A 240 1.40 19.10 -7.90
CA GLU A 240 1.37 20.14 -6.88
C GLU A 240 0.35 19.81 -5.78
N PHE A 241 -0.79 19.23 -6.16
CA PHE A 241 -1.77 18.71 -5.20
C PHE A 241 -1.16 17.58 -4.36
N ALA A 242 -0.51 16.60 -5.00
CA ALA A 242 0.07 15.44 -4.32
C ALA A 242 1.10 15.82 -3.24
N PHE A 243 1.84 16.89 -3.47
CA PHE A 243 2.90 17.34 -2.55
C PHE A 243 2.60 18.66 -1.84
N ARG A 244 1.34 19.11 -1.84
CA ARG A 244 0.96 20.45 -1.32
C ARG A 244 1.32 20.63 0.16
N HIS A 245 1.07 19.63 0.96
CA HIS A 245 1.29 19.64 2.41
C HIS A 245 2.33 18.61 2.85
N ARG A 246 3.27 18.27 1.97
CA ARG A 246 4.32 17.27 2.22
C ARG A 246 5.18 17.56 3.44
N ASP A 247 5.29 18.84 3.82
CA ASP A 247 5.96 19.35 5.02
C ASP A 247 5.13 19.19 6.30
N LYS A 248 3.90 18.70 6.16
CA LYS A 248 2.98 18.45 7.27
C LYS A 248 2.61 16.98 7.32
N ILE A 249 2.50 16.48 8.52
CA ILE A 249 2.07 15.11 8.77
C ILE A 249 0.57 15.08 8.84
N CYS A 250 -0.07 14.11 8.19
CA CYS A 250 -1.48 13.83 8.40
C CYS A 250 -1.69 13.47 9.87
N ASN A 251 -2.55 14.21 10.52
CA ASN A 251 -2.96 13.94 11.87
C ASN A 251 -4.47 13.68 11.90
N SER A 252 -4.83 12.40 11.89
CA SER A 252 -6.23 11.95 11.91
C SER A 252 -7.07 12.52 13.06
N MET A 253 -6.42 12.93 14.15
CA MET A 253 -7.11 13.59 15.26
C MET A 253 -7.61 15.00 14.94
N LYS A 254 -7.07 15.66 13.93
CA LYS A 254 -7.47 17.02 13.51
C LYS A 254 -8.65 17.05 12.54
N LYS A 255 -9.38 15.94 12.37
CA LYS A 255 -10.56 15.84 11.50
C LYS A 255 -10.26 16.22 10.03
N GLN A 256 -9.07 15.94 9.54
CA GLN A 256 -8.79 16.04 8.13
C GLN A 256 -9.68 15.05 7.36
N LYS A 257 -10.25 15.50 6.26
CA LYS A 257 -11.04 14.62 5.40
C LYS A 257 -10.09 13.98 4.38
N PRO A 258 -10.21 12.68 4.11
CA PRO A 258 -9.47 12.05 3.03
C PRO A 258 -9.90 12.63 1.67
N HIS A 259 -9.05 12.45 0.67
CA HIS A 259 -9.39 12.77 -0.72
C HIS A 259 -10.63 11.97 -1.14
N ASP A 260 -11.51 12.60 -1.93
CA ASP A 260 -12.65 11.89 -2.51
C ASP A 260 -12.17 11.01 -3.67
N PRO A 261 -12.20 9.69 -3.53
CA PRO A 261 -11.72 8.80 -4.58
C PRO A 261 -12.64 8.77 -5.80
N THR A 262 -13.85 9.33 -5.70
CA THR A 262 -14.80 9.36 -6.83
C THR A 262 -14.48 10.48 -7.81
N ALA A 263 -13.83 11.54 -7.37
CA ALA A 263 -13.62 12.74 -8.18
C ALA A 263 -12.82 12.50 -9.47
N PRO A 264 -11.75 11.65 -9.47
CA PRO A 264 -10.99 11.31 -10.66
C PRO A 264 -11.30 9.91 -11.23
N TYR A 265 -12.31 9.18 -10.74
CA TYR A 265 -12.47 7.75 -10.99
C TYR A 265 -13.90 7.41 -11.44
N ASP A 266 -14.07 7.11 -12.73
CA ASP A 266 -15.37 6.82 -13.33
C ASP A 266 -15.96 5.44 -12.94
N GLY A 267 -15.15 4.54 -12.39
CA GLY A 267 -15.54 3.20 -11.98
C GLY A 267 -15.97 3.07 -10.51
N TYR A 268 -16.17 4.18 -9.79
CA TYR A 268 -16.58 4.12 -8.39
C TYR A 268 -17.92 3.43 -8.20
N ASP A 269 -17.96 2.39 -7.36
CA ASP A 269 -19.18 1.67 -7.00
C ASP A 269 -19.46 1.83 -5.49
N GLU A 270 -20.48 2.60 -5.15
CA GLU A 270 -20.93 2.80 -3.77
C GLU A 270 -21.31 1.49 -3.06
N ARG A 271 -21.70 0.44 -3.82
CA ARG A 271 -22.07 -0.86 -3.26
C ARG A 271 -20.89 -1.52 -2.58
N GLU A 272 -19.70 -1.49 -3.20
CA GLU A 272 -18.50 -2.08 -2.60
C GLU A 272 -18.13 -1.38 -1.30
N ASP A 273 -18.17 -0.04 -1.26
CA ASP A 273 -17.95 0.71 -0.03
C ASP A 273 -18.97 0.36 1.05
N THR A 274 -20.25 0.22 0.66
CA THR A 274 -21.33 -0.17 1.57
C THR A 274 -21.16 -1.59 2.09
N GLU A 275 -20.74 -2.52 1.25
CA GLU A 275 -20.49 -3.92 1.64
C GLU A 275 -19.29 -4.05 2.58
N GLU A 276 -18.18 -3.37 2.28
CA GLU A 276 -17.00 -3.35 3.14
C GLU A 276 -17.32 -2.73 4.52
N ARG A 277 -18.03 -1.61 4.54
CA ARG A 277 -18.49 -0.98 5.79
C ARG A 277 -19.47 -1.88 6.57
N ALA A 278 -20.31 -2.61 5.87
CA ALA A 278 -21.23 -3.58 6.51
C ALA A 278 -20.46 -4.80 7.04
N ARG A 279 -19.42 -5.24 6.35
CA ARG A 279 -18.49 -6.30 6.81
C ARG A 279 -17.75 -5.84 8.07
N ASP A 280 -17.19 -4.64 8.06
CA ASP A 280 -16.49 -4.06 9.22
C ASP A 280 -17.39 -3.99 10.46
N LYS A 281 -18.66 -3.67 10.29
CA LYS A 281 -19.64 -3.67 11.37
C LYS A 281 -20.00 -5.07 11.88
N ARG A 282 -19.86 -6.10 11.04
CA ARG A 282 -20.14 -7.50 11.37
C ARG A 282 -18.90 -8.27 11.82
N LEU A 283 -17.70 -7.73 11.56
CA LEU A 283 -16.49 -8.33 12.10
C LEU A 283 -16.62 -8.43 13.63
N PRO A 284 -16.36 -9.61 14.19
CA PRO A 284 -16.39 -9.81 15.62
C PRO A 284 -15.45 -8.80 16.29
N LYS A 285 -15.75 -8.44 17.52
CA LYS A 285 -14.81 -7.66 18.33
C LYS A 285 -13.49 -8.41 18.38
N ALA A 286 -12.40 -7.69 18.57
CA ALA A 286 -11.02 -8.19 18.51
C ALA A 286 -10.72 -9.54 19.19
N TRP A 287 -11.55 -9.92 20.16
CA TRP A 287 -11.46 -11.18 20.92
C TRP A 287 -12.36 -12.31 20.42
N ASP A 288 -13.18 -12.07 19.39
CA ASP A 288 -14.14 -13.07 18.88
C ASP A 288 -13.62 -13.87 17.67
N TYR A 289 -12.39 -13.60 17.20
CA TYR A 289 -11.77 -14.28 16.05
C TYR A 289 -11.46 -15.76 16.27
N GLU A 290 -11.54 -16.25 17.50
CA GLU A 290 -11.36 -17.69 17.81
C GLU A 290 -12.55 -18.55 17.37
N ASN A 291 -13.66 -17.93 16.90
CA ASN A 291 -14.91 -18.61 16.57
C ASN A 291 -15.34 -18.44 15.09
N LEU A 292 -14.48 -17.91 14.22
CA LEU A 292 -14.62 -17.91 12.77
C LEU A 292 -13.67 -18.92 12.15
#